data_f4244633b167a552a0b73a56cac876b7
#
_entry.id   f4244633b167a552a0b73a56cac876b7
#
_cell.length_a   1.000
_cell.length_b   1.000
_cell.length_c   1.000
_cell.angle_alpha   90.00
_cell.angle_beta   90.00
_cell.angle_gamma   90.00
#
_symmetry.space_group_name_H-M   'P 1'
#
loop_
_entity.id
_entity.type
_entity.pdbx_description
1 polymer ?
#
loop_
_entity_poly.entity_id
_entity_poly.type
_entity_poly.pdbx_seq_one_letter_code
_entity_poly.pdbx_strand_id
1 'polypeptide(L)'
;MQTVEPGSWRAGKTSSSARGYDYQWQKLRAAHLKAHPHCVFCLRDLGMVGWPPEAVVIECALRGVREPVGTIGDHIVPHRGDDQLRLDPDNVQTLCKPHHDGEKAMNERRL
;
A
#
# COMPACT_ATOMS: atom_id res chain seq x y z
N MET A 1 8.03 -24.72 12.68
CA MET A 1 7.44 -25.19 12.73
C MET A 1 6.97 -25.42 12.35
N GLN A 2 6.78 -25.29 12.35
CA GLN A 2 6.08 -25.63 12.20
C GLN A 2 5.57 -26.10 11.94
N THR A 3 5.48 -26.15 12.16
CA THR A 3 4.87 -26.80 12.03
C THR A 3 4.38 -27.46 11.84
N VAL A 4 3.97 -27.50 12.12
CA VAL A 4 3.33 -28.36 12.06
C VAL A 4 3.11 -29.15 12.00
N GLU A 5 2.67 -29.59 12.47
CA GLU A 5 2.25 -30.50 12.61
C GLU A 5 1.84 -31.36 12.27
N PRO A 6 1.74 -31.82 12.54
CA PRO A 6 0.97 -32.58 12.02
C PRO A 6 -0.08 -32.75 12.09
N GLY A 7 -0.43 -33.11 12.54
CA GLY A 7 -1.63 -33.27 12.70
C GLY A 7 -2.33 -32.19 12.64
N SER A 8 -2.24 -31.60 12.96
CA SER A 8 -2.92 -30.63 12.79
C SER A 8 -2.64 -30.06 11.61
N TRP A 9 -2.40 -30.46 11.05
CA TRP A 9 -2.11 -30.10 10.06
C TRP A 9 -2.87 -29.98 9.16
N ARG A 10 -4.03 -30.30 9.00
CA ARG A 10 -4.85 -30.12 8.28
C ARG A 10 -5.18 -28.84 7.84
N ALA A 11 -5.43 -28.04 8.60
CA ALA A 11 -5.54 -26.65 8.39
C ALA A 11 -4.27 -26.07 7.87
N GLY A 12 -3.18 -26.73 8.06
CA GLY A 12 -1.91 -26.28 7.60
C GLY A 12 -1.84 -26.02 6.11
N LYS A 13 -2.58 -26.79 5.34
CA LYS A 13 -2.57 -26.62 3.89
C LYS A 13 -3.16 -25.29 3.47
N THR A 14 -4.27 -24.92 4.07
CA THR A 14 -4.90 -23.65 3.80
C THR A 14 -3.96 -22.50 4.18
N SER A 15 -3.28 -22.65 5.30
CA SER A 15 -2.34 -21.64 5.75
C SER A 15 -1.19 -21.44 4.76
N SER A 16 -0.71 -22.50 4.14
CA SER A 16 0.37 -22.38 3.17
C SER A 16 -0.06 -21.56 1.95
N SER A 17 -1.26 -21.80 1.45
CA SER A 17 -1.78 -21.01 0.34
C SER A 17 -1.94 -19.55 0.73
N ALA A 18 -2.47 -19.30 1.91
CA ALA A 18 -2.64 -17.94 2.40
C ALA A 18 -1.29 -17.23 2.53
N ARG A 19 -0.28 -17.92 3.03
CA ARG A 19 1.05 -17.34 3.13
C ARG A 19 1.64 -17.00 1.78
N GLY A 20 1.36 -17.80 0.74
CA GLY A 20 1.80 -17.50 -0.61
C GLY A 20 1.23 -16.20 -1.13
N TYR A 21 -0.06 -16.00 -0.95
CA TYR A 21 -0.68 -14.75 -1.35
C TYR A 21 -0.17 -13.59 -0.53
N ASP A 22 0.02 -13.76 0.77
CA ASP A 22 0.56 -12.72 1.62
C ASP A 22 1.97 -12.33 1.19
N TYR A 23 2.79 -13.29 0.80
CA TYR A 23 4.14 -13.01 0.33
C TYR A 23 4.11 -12.20 -0.97
N GLN A 24 3.24 -12.57 -1.91
CA GLN A 24 3.10 -11.84 -3.16
C GLN A 24 2.66 -10.40 -2.90
N TRP A 25 1.69 -10.21 -2.02
CA TRP A 25 1.23 -8.87 -1.66
C TRP A 25 2.34 -8.07 -0.98
N GLN A 26 3.08 -8.68 -0.06
CA GLN A 26 4.18 -7.98 0.61
C GLN A 26 5.25 -7.52 -0.37
N LYS A 27 5.60 -8.38 -1.34
CA LYS A 27 6.56 -8.01 -2.37
C LYS A 27 6.05 -6.87 -3.23
N LEU A 28 4.81 -6.96 -3.66
CA LEU A 28 4.19 -5.95 -4.50
C LEU A 28 4.15 -4.61 -3.77
N ARG A 29 3.72 -4.62 -2.52
CA ARG A 29 3.63 -3.43 -1.70
C ARG A 29 5.00 -2.79 -1.49
N ALA A 30 6.00 -3.60 -1.16
CA ALA A 30 7.35 -3.09 -0.91
C ALA A 30 7.94 -2.46 -2.16
N ALA A 31 7.76 -3.09 -3.32
CA ALA A 31 8.24 -2.55 -4.58
C ALA A 31 7.55 -1.22 -4.91
N HIS A 32 6.25 -1.15 -4.67
CA HIS A 32 5.51 0.08 -4.92
C HIS A 32 6.00 1.22 -4.04
N LEU A 33 6.17 0.97 -2.74
CA LEU A 33 6.62 1.98 -1.80
C LEU A 33 8.02 2.49 -2.14
N LYS A 34 8.88 1.60 -2.65
CA LYS A 34 10.22 1.98 -3.05
C LYS A 34 10.19 2.90 -4.27
N ALA A 35 9.35 2.59 -5.26
CA ALA A 35 9.25 3.38 -6.48
C ALA A 35 8.44 4.65 -6.29
N HIS A 36 7.49 4.64 -5.35
CA HIS A 36 6.57 5.76 -5.12
C HIS A 36 6.51 6.07 -3.62
N PRO A 37 7.50 6.78 -3.10
CA PRO A 37 7.63 6.97 -1.65
C PRO A 37 6.69 8.02 -1.06
N HIS A 38 5.93 8.75 -1.86
CA HIS A 38 5.15 9.87 -1.37
C HIS A 38 3.65 9.57 -1.34
N CYS A 39 2.97 10.06 -0.30
CA CYS A 39 1.53 9.89 -0.13
C CYS A 39 0.79 10.61 -1.25
N VAL A 40 -0.07 9.87 -1.97
CA VAL A 40 -0.78 10.45 -3.12
C VAL A 40 -1.75 11.55 -2.71
N PHE A 41 -2.35 11.46 -1.51
CA PHE A 41 -3.24 12.52 -1.03
C PHE A 41 -2.47 13.76 -0.62
N CYS A 42 -1.29 13.59 -0.03
CA CYS A 42 -0.42 14.74 0.25
C CYS A 42 0.04 15.42 -1.03
N LEU A 43 0.40 14.62 -2.06
CA LEU A 43 0.80 15.17 -3.35
C LEU A 43 -0.34 15.96 -3.98
N ARG A 44 -1.56 15.44 -3.89
CA ARG A 44 -2.74 16.17 -4.37
C ARG A 44 -2.86 17.51 -3.68
N ASP A 45 -2.71 17.53 -2.35
CA ASP A 45 -2.86 18.75 -1.57
C ASP A 45 -1.76 19.77 -1.86
N LEU A 46 -0.58 19.29 -2.26
CA LEU A 46 0.55 20.15 -2.59
C LEU A 46 0.60 20.55 -4.06
N GLY A 47 -0.30 20.01 -4.88
CA GLY A 47 -0.30 20.28 -6.31
C GLY A 47 0.81 19.56 -7.07
N MET A 48 1.23 18.40 -6.60
CA MET A 48 2.37 17.67 -7.16
C MET A 48 1.97 16.29 -7.71
N VAL A 49 0.72 16.11 -8.10
CA VAL A 49 0.26 14.82 -8.62
C VAL A 49 1.04 14.46 -9.88
N GLY A 50 1.60 13.25 -9.91
CA GLY A 50 2.34 12.77 -11.07
C GLY A 50 3.77 13.25 -11.18
N TRP A 51 4.25 14.02 -10.22
CA TRP A 51 5.64 14.48 -10.24
C TRP A 51 6.59 13.34 -9.92
N PRO A 52 7.79 13.33 -10.53
CA PRO A 52 8.83 12.36 -10.13
C PRO A 52 9.22 12.58 -8.68
N PRO A 53 9.59 11.51 -7.95
CA PRO A 53 9.94 11.65 -6.53
C PRO A 53 11.02 12.69 -6.24
N GLU A 54 12.07 12.73 -7.06
CA GLU A 54 13.15 13.68 -6.84
C GLU A 54 12.69 15.13 -7.01
N ALA A 55 11.74 15.37 -7.91
CA ALA A 55 11.19 16.71 -8.09
C ALA A 55 10.36 17.12 -6.87
N VAL A 56 9.64 16.18 -6.28
CA VAL A 56 8.87 16.43 -5.06
C VAL A 56 9.78 16.84 -3.91
N VAL A 57 10.89 16.12 -3.74
CA VAL A 57 11.86 16.41 -2.67
C VAL A 57 12.41 17.82 -2.84
N ILE A 58 12.82 18.17 -4.04
CA ILE A 58 13.41 19.48 -4.32
C ILE A 58 12.38 20.59 -4.08
N GLU A 59 11.18 20.42 -4.60
CA GLU A 59 10.17 21.47 -4.47
C GLU A 59 9.75 21.67 -3.02
N CYS A 60 9.62 20.58 -2.25
CA CYS A 60 9.29 20.70 -0.84
C CYS A 60 10.38 21.45 -0.08
N ALA A 61 11.64 21.17 -0.41
CA ALA A 61 12.75 21.90 0.20
C ALA A 61 12.68 23.39 -0.15
N LEU A 62 12.38 23.71 -1.41
CA LEU A 62 12.27 25.10 -1.83
C LEU A 62 11.11 25.83 -1.14
N ARG A 63 10.01 25.13 -0.89
CA ARG A 63 8.85 25.71 -0.21
C ARG A 63 9.00 25.74 1.30
N GLY A 64 10.00 25.04 1.84
CA GLY A 64 10.14 24.91 3.29
C GLY A 64 9.06 24.06 3.92
N VAL A 65 8.51 23.08 3.17
CA VAL A 65 7.50 22.19 3.70
C VAL A 65 8.08 20.78 3.82
N ARG A 66 7.47 19.99 4.70
CA ARG A 66 7.93 18.62 4.94
C ARG A 66 7.69 17.75 3.70
N GLU A 67 8.65 16.89 3.41
CA GLU A 67 8.49 15.88 2.36
C GLU A 67 7.31 14.97 2.71
N PRO A 68 6.36 14.76 1.77
CA PRO A 68 5.13 14.03 2.06
C PRO A 68 5.32 12.51 1.98
N VAL A 69 6.17 11.95 2.83
CA VAL A 69 6.49 10.52 2.82
C VAL A 69 5.27 9.70 3.22
N GLY A 70 5.02 8.62 2.48
CA GLY A 70 4.02 7.64 2.84
C GLY A 70 4.68 6.31 3.14
N THR A 71 4.12 5.56 4.08
CA THR A 71 4.67 4.28 4.50
C THR A 71 3.68 3.14 4.35
N ILE A 72 2.48 3.41 3.89
CA ILE A 72 1.42 2.41 3.78
C ILE A 72 1.13 2.18 2.30
N GLY A 73 1.29 0.93 1.85
CA GLY A 73 0.84 0.52 0.54
C GLY A 73 -0.61 0.07 0.67
N ASP A 74 -1.50 0.73 -0.07
CA ASP A 74 -2.93 0.53 0.06
C ASP A 74 -3.54 0.25 -1.30
N HIS A 75 -4.70 -0.39 -1.33
CA HIS A 75 -5.44 -0.63 -2.57
C HIS A 75 -6.26 0.60 -2.93
N ILE A 76 -6.17 1.02 -4.19
CA ILE A 76 -6.99 2.14 -4.68
C ILE A 76 -8.46 1.73 -4.64
N VAL A 77 -8.76 0.57 -5.22
CA VAL A 77 -10.09 -0.04 -5.15
C VAL A 77 -10.00 -1.20 -4.17
N PRO A 78 -10.86 -1.24 -3.13
CA PRO A 78 -10.84 -2.37 -2.18
C PRO A 78 -11.02 -3.69 -2.92
N HIS A 79 -10.15 -4.66 -2.64
CA HIS A 79 -10.17 -5.92 -3.39
C HIS A 79 -11.31 -6.85 -2.99
N ARG A 80 -11.78 -6.77 -1.76
CA ARG A 80 -12.91 -7.55 -1.25
C ARG A 80 -12.80 -9.04 -1.57
N GLY A 81 -11.59 -9.57 -1.49
CA GLY A 81 -11.33 -10.98 -1.78
C GLY A 81 -11.01 -11.30 -3.23
N ASP A 82 -11.05 -10.31 -4.13
CA ASP A 82 -10.71 -10.49 -5.54
C ASP A 82 -9.20 -10.38 -5.72
N ASP A 83 -8.57 -11.52 -6.07
CA ASP A 83 -7.12 -11.56 -6.21
C ASP A 83 -6.62 -10.74 -7.39
N GLN A 84 -7.43 -10.53 -8.43
CA GLN A 84 -7.03 -9.68 -9.54
C GLN A 84 -6.86 -8.24 -9.08
N LEU A 85 -7.73 -7.77 -8.20
CA LEU A 85 -7.59 -6.43 -7.61
C LEU A 85 -6.49 -6.40 -6.56
N ARG A 86 -6.41 -7.46 -5.75
CA ARG A 86 -5.48 -7.52 -4.63
C ARG A 86 -4.03 -7.50 -5.09
N LEU A 87 -3.73 -8.19 -6.19
CA LEU A 87 -2.36 -8.34 -6.68
C LEU A 87 -2.07 -7.54 -7.94
N ASP A 88 -2.94 -6.59 -8.29
CA ASP A 88 -2.77 -5.72 -9.44
C ASP A 88 -1.78 -4.61 -9.10
N PRO A 89 -0.62 -4.53 -9.78
CA PRO A 89 0.33 -3.45 -9.52
C PRO A 89 -0.24 -2.05 -9.75
N ASP A 90 -1.23 -1.92 -10.60
CA ASP A 90 -1.85 -0.63 -10.89
C ASP A 90 -2.92 -0.26 -9.88
N ASN A 91 -3.25 -1.17 -8.97
CA ASN A 91 -4.25 -0.92 -7.93
C ASN A 91 -3.61 -0.68 -6.56
N VAL A 92 -2.37 -0.23 -6.53
CA VAL A 92 -1.66 0.07 -5.29
C VAL A 92 -1.33 1.55 -5.25
N GLN A 93 -1.47 2.15 -4.08
CA GLN A 93 -1.08 3.54 -3.88
C GLN A 93 -0.35 3.69 -2.55
N THR A 94 0.46 4.75 -2.46
CA THR A 94 1.19 5.07 -1.24
C THR A 94 0.41 6.08 -0.43
N LEU A 95 0.22 5.81 0.86
CA LEU A 95 -0.47 6.72 1.77
C LEU A 95 0.34 6.94 3.03
N CYS A 96 0.21 8.13 3.61
CA CYS A 96 0.64 8.34 4.98
C CYS A 96 -0.45 7.83 5.93
N LYS A 97 -0.08 7.59 7.18
CA LYS A 97 -1.03 7.04 8.13
C LYS A 97 -2.24 7.94 8.35
N PRO A 98 -2.08 9.26 8.53
CA PRO A 98 -3.25 10.12 8.71
C PRO A 98 -4.25 10.04 7.56
N HIS A 99 -3.78 10.02 6.31
CA HIS A 99 -4.69 9.93 5.18
C HIS A 99 -5.30 8.55 5.05
N HIS A 100 -4.54 7.50 5.34
CA HIS A 100 -5.07 6.14 5.31
C HIS A 100 -6.18 5.95 6.35
N ASP A 101 -5.92 6.39 7.58
CA ASP A 101 -6.87 6.19 8.68
C ASP A 101 -8.05 7.15 8.62
N GLY A 102 -7.85 8.33 8.01
CA GLY A 102 -8.87 9.38 7.92
C GLY A 102 -9.61 9.37 6.60
N GLU A 103 -9.10 10.11 5.63
CA GLU A 103 -9.83 10.36 4.38
C GLU A 103 -10.10 9.08 3.59
N LYS A 104 -9.09 8.20 3.44
CA LYS A 104 -9.27 6.97 2.67
C LYS A 104 -10.32 6.07 3.33
N ALA A 105 -10.24 5.90 4.64
CA ALA A 105 -11.20 5.06 5.37
C ALA A 105 -12.60 5.63 5.25
N MET A 106 -12.74 6.95 5.33
CA MET A 106 -14.06 7.59 5.18
C MET A 106 -14.60 7.39 3.78
N ASN A 107 -13.77 7.53 2.74
CA ASN A 107 -14.20 7.33 1.37
C ASN A 107 -14.65 5.90 1.13
N GLU A 108 -13.97 4.92 1.71
CA GLU A 108 -14.35 3.51 1.55
C GLU A 108 -15.66 3.21 2.23
N ARG A 109 -15.97 3.86 3.35
CA ARG A 109 -17.25 3.67 4.00
C ARG A 109 -18.43 4.17 3.17
N ARG A 110 -18.18 5.07 2.23
CA ARG A 110 -19.21 5.58 1.34
C ARG A 110 -19.45 4.69 0.10
N LEU A 111 -18.56 3.75 -0.13
CA LEU A 111 -18.70 2.82 -1.25
C LEU A 111 -19.71 1.73 -0.87
#